data_4a9ba5ca00ca5c671cffd7b67ee19b3b
#
_entry.id   4a9ba5ca00ca5c671cffd7b67ee19b3b
#
_cell.length_a   1.000
_cell.length_b   1.000
_cell.length_c   1.000
_cell.angle_alpha   90.00
_cell.angle_beta   90.00
_cell.angle_gamma   90.00
#
_symmetry.space_group_name_H-M   'P 1'
#
loop_
_entity.id
_entity.type
_entity.pdbx_description
1 polymer ?
#
loop_
_entity_poly.entity_id
_entity_poly.type
_entity_poly.pdbx_seq_one_letter_code
_entity_poly.pdbx_strand_id
1 'polypeptide(L)'
;HWLAGERIDFDYGDEEMMSRLSGVGRDAEDNPVFRVGQASYRTVLVGNMETMRRSTLDALEKFEKEGGRVIFMGEAPKYVDVQPSDEPALMASRCVQVDYEEAPVVEAVKQAIRPVVEVRSAAGENLPLVFGQVRRDDERAYVVLMNIDRHRKYDSVSVTLPFEGEIALWDCKTGEVWKQPATVSDGKSVVLTSFEPCEEKVYTISASAPAFAQTAPVYSMREKTELPDSYSYTLNEPNICVLDLATWQIGDEPVQPLTEILKIDRAVRRHFDLPYRGGEMVQPWYAEKYKGKEYAEPLGVLKMNFPFSVSVVPSDSVFLCLETPQRFTILVNGRRLPSQDEHGWFIDNSIRRIYVPSDMFRLGENSVELVGHFSRNLDLEAIYLTGRFGVDLQGIRKTITRLPDKLRVGDIVSQGLPFYSGAVCYRIDGLPSPAEGERPKLTVDGFDGGCLELLNEGSHQICGWAPYELDLTQAARNGEPALLNVVLTRRNTFGPLHQVPALVGAYGPGNWTTEGDSFTMERYMLLPAGLTHRPSLLLERP
;
A
#
# COMPACT_ATOMS: atom_id res chain seq x y z
N HIS A 1 12.95 -13.21 -4.41
CA HIS A 1 13.39 -12.89 -3.04
C HIS A 1 14.86 -13.24 -2.81
N TRP A 2 15.34 -14.46 -3.17
CA TRP A 2 16.69 -14.96 -2.88
C TRP A 2 17.80 -14.03 -3.33
N LEU A 3 17.77 -13.59 -4.61
CA LEU A 3 18.77 -12.66 -5.14
C LEU A 3 18.68 -11.26 -4.50
N ALA A 4 17.45 -10.77 -4.30
CA ALA A 4 17.23 -9.48 -3.63
C ALA A 4 17.76 -9.48 -2.18
N GLY A 5 17.56 -10.59 -1.44
CA GLY A 5 18.11 -10.77 -0.10
C GLY A 5 19.65 -10.79 -0.04
N GLU A 6 20.30 -11.07 -1.17
CA GLU A 6 21.74 -10.99 -1.33
C GLU A 6 22.22 -9.68 -2.02
N ARG A 7 21.27 -8.78 -2.30
CA ARG A 7 21.54 -7.50 -3.00
C ARG A 7 22.20 -7.70 -4.36
N ILE A 8 21.78 -8.75 -5.04
CA ILE A 8 22.15 -9.03 -6.43
C ILE A 8 21.04 -8.49 -7.31
N ASP A 9 21.36 -7.50 -8.12
CA ASP A 9 20.44 -6.91 -9.09
C ASP A 9 20.10 -7.91 -10.20
N PHE A 10 18.84 -7.96 -10.60
CA PHE A 10 18.35 -8.80 -11.69
C PHE A 10 17.14 -8.18 -12.37
N ASP A 11 16.90 -8.59 -13.61
CA ASP A 11 15.69 -8.28 -14.36
C ASP A 11 15.00 -9.57 -14.80
N TYR A 12 13.67 -9.51 -14.97
CA TYR A 12 12.92 -10.59 -15.58
C TYR A 12 12.99 -10.49 -17.10
N GLY A 13 13.38 -11.61 -17.75
CA GLY A 13 13.41 -11.71 -19.21
C GLY A 13 12.01 -12.04 -19.75
N ASP A 14 11.43 -11.17 -20.57
CA ASP A 14 10.25 -11.46 -21.38
C ASP A 14 10.69 -12.06 -22.72
N GLU A 15 10.19 -13.25 -23.05
CA GLU A 15 10.62 -14.01 -24.23
C GLU A 15 10.24 -13.32 -25.56
N GLU A 16 9.13 -12.57 -25.59
CA GLU A 16 8.74 -11.80 -26.78
C GLU A 16 9.71 -10.61 -26.99
N MET A 17 10.01 -9.86 -25.93
CA MET A 17 10.99 -8.77 -26.00
C MET A 17 12.38 -9.31 -26.36
N MET A 18 12.81 -10.41 -25.74
CA MET A 18 14.10 -11.04 -26.06
C MET A 18 14.17 -11.49 -27.52
N SER A 19 13.10 -11.98 -28.12
CA SER A 19 13.08 -12.39 -29.54
C SER A 19 13.47 -11.27 -30.50
N ARG A 20 13.24 -10.03 -30.12
CA ARG A 20 13.51 -8.83 -30.95
C ARG A 20 14.77 -8.06 -30.52
N LEU A 21 15.05 -8.07 -29.23
CA LEU A 21 16.03 -7.15 -28.62
C LEU A 21 17.27 -7.88 -28.09
N SER A 22 17.28 -9.22 -28.03
CA SER A 22 18.41 -9.95 -27.49
C SER A 22 19.59 -10.04 -28.45
N GLY A 23 20.77 -10.14 -27.88
CA GLY A 23 22.02 -10.38 -28.60
C GLY A 23 23.13 -10.81 -27.65
N VAL A 24 24.22 -11.30 -28.21
CA VAL A 24 25.43 -11.60 -27.44
C VAL A 24 26.50 -10.56 -27.78
N GLY A 25 27.16 -10.08 -26.75
CA GLY A 25 28.26 -9.11 -26.88
C GLY A 25 29.35 -9.36 -25.86
N ARG A 26 30.27 -8.41 -25.74
CA ARG A 26 31.29 -8.41 -24.71
C ARG A 26 31.28 -7.10 -23.93
N ASP A 27 31.60 -7.17 -22.64
CA ASP A 27 31.78 -5.98 -21.82
C ASP A 27 33.19 -5.37 -22.00
N ALA A 28 33.50 -4.32 -21.26
CA ALA A 28 34.80 -3.63 -21.33
C ALA A 28 35.98 -4.51 -20.88
N GLU A 29 35.73 -5.59 -20.16
CA GLU A 29 36.69 -6.56 -19.65
C GLU A 29 36.79 -7.81 -20.52
N ASP A 30 36.17 -7.76 -21.71
CA ASP A 30 36.06 -8.87 -22.69
C ASP A 30 35.25 -10.10 -22.19
N ASN A 31 34.45 -9.97 -21.14
CA ASN A 31 33.55 -11.03 -20.71
C ASN A 31 32.32 -11.10 -21.62
N PRO A 32 31.84 -12.33 -21.95
CA PRO A 32 30.60 -12.46 -22.70
C PRO A 32 29.40 -11.93 -21.90
N VAL A 33 28.54 -11.17 -22.59
CA VAL A 33 27.30 -10.62 -22.00
C VAL A 33 26.09 -10.93 -22.87
N PHE A 34 24.99 -11.30 -22.23
CA PHE A 34 23.69 -11.38 -22.85
C PHE A 34 23.06 -9.99 -22.84
N ARG A 35 22.79 -9.45 -24.02
CA ARG A 35 22.19 -8.12 -24.18
C ARG A 35 20.71 -8.22 -24.41
N VAL A 36 19.93 -7.31 -23.79
CA VAL A 36 18.53 -7.09 -24.12
C VAL A 36 18.30 -5.58 -24.21
N GLY A 37 18.12 -5.08 -25.43
CA GLY A 37 18.09 -3.65 -25.68
C GLY A 37 19.40 -2.96 -25.25
N GLN A 38 19.32 -2.06 -24.27
CA GLN A 38 20.47 -1.34 -23.71
C GLN A 38 21.09 -2.05 -22.50
N ALA A 39 20.43 -3.04 -21.93
CA ALA A 39 20.92 -3.76 -20.76
C ALA A 39 21.86 -4.91 -21.16
N SER A 40 22.80 -5.25 -20.27
CA SER A 40 23.78 -6.31 -20.46
C SER A 40 23.91 -7.15 -19.19
N TYR A 41 23.87 -8.46 -19.33
CA TYR A 41 23.86 -9.41 -18.22
C TYR A 41 25.01 -10.42 -18.37
N ARG A 42 25.78 -10.63 -17.31
CA ARG A 42 26.88 -11.63 -17.29
C ARG A 42 26.38 -13.04 -17.01
N THR A 43 25.17 -13.18 -16.48
CA THR A 43 24.57 -14.47 -16.12
C THR A 43 23.10 -14.48 -16.46
N VAL A 44 22.62 -15.56 -17.02
CA VAL A 44 21.18 -15.80 -17.24
C VAL A 44 20.73 -16.96 -16.38
N LEU A 45 19.62 -16.78 -15.66
CA LEU A 45 18.97 -17.82 -14.87
C LEU A 45 17.74 -18.31 -15.62
N VAL A 46 17.69 -19.62 -15.87
CA VAL A 46 16.49 -20.27 -16.43
C VAL A 46 15.72 -20.88 -15.26
N GLY A 47 14.57 -20.28 -14.96
CA GLY A 47 13.69 -20.75 -13.89
C GLY A 47 13.02 -22.08 -14.21
N ASN A 48 12.40 -22.69 -13.22
CA ASN A 48 11.64 -23.92 -13.34
C ASN A 48 10.40 -23.70 -14.22
N MET A 49 10.55 -23.83 -15.54
CA MET A 49 9.54 -23.59 -16.57
C MET A 49 9.32 -24.83 -17.43
N GLU A 50 8.08 -25.07 -17.86
CA GLU A 50 7.75 -26.25 -18.69
C GLU A 50 8.07 -26.07 -20.17
N THR A 51 7.86 -24.86 -20.70
CA THR A 51 8.06 -24.55 -22.12
C THR A 51 8.92 -23.32 -22.30
N MET A 52 9.68 -23.25 -23.37
CA MET A 52 10.54 -22.15 -23.78
C MET A 52 10.28 -21.84 -25.25
N ARG A 53 10.35 -20.60 -25.65
CA ARG A 53 10.30 -20.25 -27.08
C ARG A 53 11.57 -20.68 -27.80
N ARG A 54 11.47 -21.05 -29.07
CA ARG A 54 12.59 -21.35 -29.93
C ARG A 54 13.62 -20.22 -29.96
N SER A 55 13.15 -19.00 -30.12
CA SER A 55 14.02 -17.81 -30.13
C SER A 55 14.81 -17.63 -28.83
N THR A 56 14.24 -17.98 -27.69
CA THR A 56 14.94 -17.92 -26.39
C THR A 56 16.00 -18.99 -26.30
N LEU A 57 15.69 -20.23 -26.68
CA LEU A 57 16.64 -21.33 -26.69
C LEU A 57 17.85 -21.00 -27.59
N ASP A 58 17.59 -20.53 -28.81
CA ASP A 58 18.64 -20.18 -29.78
C ASP A 58 19.53 -19.04 -29.26
N ALA A 59 18.94 -18.04 -28.60
CA ALA A 59 19.70 -16.93 -28.02
C ALA A 59 20.57 -17.38 -26.83
N LEU A 60 20.05 -18.25 -25.96
CA LEU A 60 20.80 -18.80 -24.83
C LEU A 60 21.90 -19.74 -25.28
N GLU A 61 21.67 -20.59 -26.29
CA GLU A 61 22.70 -21.44 -26.87
C GLU A 61 23.84 -20.62 -27.50
N LYS A 62 23.50 -19.53 -28.19
CA LYS A 62 24.51 -18.63 -28.73
C LYS A 62 25.33 -17.99 -27.61
N PHE A 63 24.69 -17.56 -26.52
CA PHE A 63 25.37 -16.98 -25.37
C PHE A 63 26.30 -17.98 -24.69
N GLU A 64 25.84 -19.22 -24.48
CA GLU A 64 26.63 -20.33 -23.90
C GLU A 64 27.86 -20.65 -24.78
N LYS A 65 27.67 -20.76 -26.11
CA LYS A 65 28.77 -21.03 -27.05
C LYS A 65 29.84 -19.91 -27.05
N GLU A 66 29.47 -18.67 -26.76
CA GLU A 66 30.43 -17.55 -26.62
C GLU A 66 31.09 -17.49 -25.22
N GLY A 67 30.81 -18.51 -24.36
CA GLY A 67 31.37 -18.61 -23.02
C GLY A 67 30.49 -17.90 -21.95
N GLY A 68 29.28 -17.51 -22.31
CA GLY A 68 28.30 -16.90 -21.39
C GLY A 68 27.80 -17.89 -20.35
N ARG A 69 27.47 -17.41 -19.17
CA ARG A 69 27.03 -18.24 -18.05
C ARG A 69 25.52 -18.37 -18.01
N VAL A 70 25.02 -19.59 -18.19
CA VAL A 70 23.61 -19.94 -18.03
C VAL A 70 23.49 -20.91 -16.86
N ILE A 71 22.53 -20.65 -15.97
CA ILE A 71 22.24 -21.49 -14.80
C ILE A 71 20.79 -21.96 -14.89
N PHE A 72 20.59 -23.26 -14.94
CA PHE A 72 19.27 -23.87 -14.86
C PHE A 72 18.94 -24.15 -13.40
N MET A 73 17.79 -23.65 -12.96
CA MET A 73 17.25 -23.82 -11.61
C MET A 73 16.07 -24.81 -11.65
N GLY A 74 16.27 -26.03 -11.16
CA GLY A 74 15.32 -27.13 -11.25
C GLY A 74 15.39 -27.88 -12.59
N GLU A 75 14.27 -28.45 -13.01
CA GLU A 75 14.18 -29.21 -14.26
C GLU A 75 14.29 -28.29 -15.49
N ALA A 76 15.00 -28.75 -16.52
CA ALA A 76 15.00 -28.05 -17.81
C ALA A 76 13.62 -28.12 -18.47
N PRO A 77 13.24 -27.13 -19.30
CA PRO A 77 11.99 -27.16 -20.07
C PRO A 77 11.85 -28.43 -20.91
N LYS A 78 10.66 -29.00 -20.95
CA LYS A 78 10.33 -30.22 -21.71
C LYS A 78 9.73 -29.92 -23.08
N TYR A 79 9.42 -28.66 -23.34
CA TYR A 79 8.78 -28.22 -24.59
C TYR A 79 9.51 -26.98 -25.14
N VAL A 80 9.58 -26.92 -26.48
CA VAL A 80 9.96 -25.73 -27.24
C VAL A 80 8.78 -25.35 -28.13
N ASP A 81 8.31 -24.12 -28.03
CA ASP A 81 7.07 -23.65 -28.69
C ASP A 81 5.90 -24.63 -28.48
N VAL A 82 5.74 -25.10 -27.24
CA VAL A 82 4.69 -26.05 -26.81
C VAL A 82 4.83 -27.44 -27.46
N GLN A 83 5.91 -27.74 -28.20
CA GLN A 83 6.19 -29.08 -28.77
C GLN A 83 7.23 -29.79 -27.90
N PRO A 84 7.06 -31.09 -27.62
CA PRO A 84 8.05 -31.88 -26.89
C PRO A 84 9.43 -31.80 -27.55
N SER A 85 10.47 -31.52 -26.73
CA SER A 85 11.84 -31.38 -27.21
C SER A 85 12.84 -31.68 -26.11
N ASP A 86 13.89 -32.44 -26.47
CA ASP A 86 15.03 -32.72 -25.58
C ASP A 86 16.14 -31.64 -25.65
N GLU A 87 16.03 -30.66 -26.55
CA GLU A 87 17.05 -29.65 -26.76
C GLU A 87 17.35 -28.81 -25.52
N PRO A 88 16.36 -28.35 -24.74
CA PRO A 88 16.64 -27.63 -23.50
C PRO A 88 17.42 -28.48 -22.48
N ALA A 89 17.10 -29.77 -22.37
CA ALA A 89 17.82 -30.69 -21.49
C ALA A 89 19.27 -30.93 -21.96
N LEU A 90 19.48 -31.05 -23.29
CA LEU A 90 20.82 -31.13 -23.88
C LEU A 90 21.62 -29.86 -23.62
N MET A 91 21.01 -28.70 -23.73
CA MET A 91 21.67 -27.43 -23.36
C MET A 91 21.99 -27.40 -21.85
N ALA A 92 21.04 -27.73 -20.99
CA ALA A 92 21.23 -27.74 -19.55
C ALA A 92 22.38 -28.64 -19.12
N SER A 93 22.58 -29.78 -19.80
CA SER A 93 23.70 -30.70 -19.51
C SER A 93 25.10 -30.10 -19.72
N ARG A 94 25.21 -28.99 -20.48
CA ARG A 94 26.45 -28.24 -20.71
C ARG A 94 26.57 -27.02 -19.79
N CYS A 95 25.49 -26.69 -19.12
CA CYS A 95 25.39 -25.49 -18.25
C CYS A 95 25.48 -25.89 -16.77
N VAL A 96 25.46 -24.89 -15.90
CA VAL A 96 25.31 -25.10 -14.46
C VAL A 96 23.86 -25.48 -14.17
N GLN A 97 23.65 -26.60 -13.47
CA GLN A 97 22.34 -27.02 -13.00
C GLN A 97 22.32 -27.08 -11.48
N VAL A 98 21.30 -26.56 -10.87
CA VAL A 98 21.10 -26.55 -9.43
C VAL A 98 19.64 -26.86 -9.10
N ASP A 99 19.40 -27.40 -7.93
CA ASP A 99 18.03 -27.58 -7.44
C ASP A 99 17.33 -26.23 -7.29
N TYR A 100 16.01 -26.19 -7.48
CA TYR A 100 15.19 -24.99 -7.31
C TYR A 100 14.97 -24.71 -5.83
N GLU A 101 16.06 -24.42 -5.14
CA GLU A 101 16.13 -24.08 -3.71
C GLU A 101 17.05 -22.88 -3.51
N GLU A 102 16.83 -22.14 -2.41
CA GLU A 102 17.55 -20.89 -2.15
C GLU A 102 19.07 -21.07 -2.12
N ALA A 103 19.57 -21.98 -1.29
CA ALA A 103 21.01 -22.11 -1.05
C ALA A 103 21.79 -22.53 -2.32
N PRO A 104 21.39 -23.56 -3.10
CA PRO A 104 22.06 -23.92 -4.34
C PRO A 104 22.05 -22.80 -5.39
N VAL A 105 20.92 -22.11 -5.55
CA VAL A 105 20.79 -21.03 -6.53
C VAL A 105 21.67 -19.84 -6.15
N VAL A 106 21.60 -19.38 -4.91
CA VAL A 106 22.41 -18.26 -4.42
C VAL A 106 23.89 -18.57 -4.53
N GLU A 107 24.33 -19.77 -4.15
CA GLU A 107 25.73 -20.18 -4.25
C GLU A 107 26.21 -20.18 -5.69
N ALA A 108 25.43 -20.76 -6.62
CA ALA A 108 25.78 -20.79 -8.03
C ALA A 108 25.90 -19.38 -8.64
N VAL A 109 25.03 -18.46 -8.23
CA VAL A 109 25.08 -17.06 -8.68
C VAL A 109 26.28 -16.33 -8.08
N LYS A 110 26.57 -16.52 -6.80
CA LYS A 110 27.71 -15.90 -6.11
C LYS A 110 29.08 -16.34 -6.66
N GLN A 111 29.18 -17.52 -7.24
CA GLN A 111 30.38 -17.95 -7.97
C GLN A 111 30.62 -17.12 -9.24
N ALA A 112 29.58 -16.53 -9.83
CA ALA A 112 29.67 -15.68 -11.02
C ALA A 112 29.70 -14.19 -10.70
N ILE A 113 28.94 -13.77 -9.69
CA ILE A 113 28.69 -12.35 -9.37
C ILE A 113 28.86 -12.16 -7.87
N ARG A 114 29.78 -11.28 -7.49
CA ARG A 114 29.88 -10.87 -6.09
C ARG A 114 28.94 -9.69 -5.82
N PRO A 115 28.18 -9.71 -4.72
CA PRO A 115 27.38 -8.57 -4.30
C PRO A 115 28.26 -7.31 -4.21
N VAL A 116 27.75 -6.22 -4.73
CA VAL A 116 28.45 -4.93 -4.73
C VAL A 116 28.41 -4.29 -3.33
N VAL A 117 27.33 -4.58 -2.58
CA VAL A 117 27.10 -4.13 -1.21
C VAL A 117 26.78 -5.35 -0.33
N GLU A 118 27.40 -5.40 0.85
CA GLU A 118 27.11 -6.42 1.84
C GLU A 118 26.50 -5.77 3.09
N VAL A 119 25.49 -6.41 3.66
CA VAL A 119 24.80 -5.97 4.88
C VAL A 119 24.80 -7.13 5.87
N ARG A 120 25.44 -6.95 7.01
CA ARG A 120 25.64 -8.02 7.99
C ARG A 120 25.23 -7.58 9.39
N SER A 121 24.69 -8.53 10.17
CA SER A 121 24.44 -8.34 11.59
C SER A 121 25.75 -8.22 12.39
N ALA A 122 25.63 -7.87 13.67
CA ALA A 122 26.78 -7.88 14.60
C ALA A 122 27.47 -9.26 14.70
N ALA A 123 26.76 -10.36 14.44
CA ALA A 123 27.30 -11.72 14.37
C ALA A 123 27.95 -12.07 13.02
N GLY A 124 27.97 -11.15 12.05
CA GLY A 124 28.48 -11.37 10.70
C GLY A 124 27.53 -12.09 9.75
N GLU A 125 26.29 -12.35 10.16
CA GLU A 125 25.28 -13.02 9.35
C GLU A 125 24.68 -12.07 8.32
N ASN A 126 24.36 -12.58 7.13
CA ASN A 126 23.59 -11.82 6.12
C ASN A 126 22.21 -11.42 6.64
N LEU A 127 21.75 -10.23 6.30
CA LEU A 127 20.41 -9.74 6.61
C LEU A 127 19.55 -9.73 5.33
N PRO A 128 18.86 -10.84 5.01
CA PRO A 128 18.17 -10.99 3.73
C PRO A 128 16.93 -10.10 3.58
N LEU A 129 16.40 -9.54 4.67
CA LEU A 129 15.29 -8.59 4.64
C LEU A 129 15.76 -7.11 4.55
N VAL A 130 17.06 -6.86 4.45
CA VAL A 130 17.59 -5.54 4.07
C VAL A 130 17.92 -5.59 2.59
N PHE A 131 16.99 -5.16 1.75
CA PHE A 131 17.17 -5.07 0.30
C PHE A 131 18.05 -3.89 -0.06
N GLY A 132 18.72 -3.97 -1.21
CA GLY A 132 19.58 -2.91 -1.66
C GLY A 132 19.66 -2.79 -3.17
N GLN A 133 19.90 -1.58 -3.63
CA GLN A 133 20.17 -1.26 -5.02
C GLN A 133 21.35 -0.30 -5.11
N VAL A 134 22.19 -0.49 -6.12
CA VAL A 134 23.34 0.39 -6.41
C VAL A 134 23.17 1.01 -7.78
N ARG A 135 23.36 2.33 -7.86
CA ARG A 135 23.50 3.07 -9.11
C ARG A 135 24.84 3.77 -9.12
N ARG A 136 25.44 3.95 -10.29
CA ARG A 136 26.72 4.62 -10.45
C ARG A 136 26.65 5.63 -11.59
N ASP A 137 27.28 6.75 -11.37
CA ASP A 137 27.75 7.65 -12.42
C ASP A 137 29.29 7.61 -12.51
N ASP A 138 29.89 8.50 -13.28
CA ASP A 138 31.35 8.52 -13.48
C ASP A 138 32.15 8.88 -12.21
N GLU A 139 31.54 9.54 -11.24
CA GLU A 139 32.19 10.11 -10.07
C GLU A 139 31.78 9.44 -8.75
N ARG A 140 30.60 8.85 -8.68
CA ARG A 140 30.03 8.36 -7.42
C ARG A 140 29.14 7.14 -7.57
N ALA A 141 28.91 6.46 -6.45
CA ALA A 141 27.86 5.46 -6.33
C ALA A 141 26.78 5.94 -5.38
N TYR A 142 25.54 5.59 -5.69
CA TYR A 142 24.34 5.76 -4.88
C TYR A 142 23.92 4.38 -4.39
N VAL A 143 23.83 4.22 -3.09
CA VAL A 143 23.46 2.96 -2.45
C VAL A 143 22.19 3.18 -1.67
N VAL A 144 21.11 2.58 -2.12
CA VAL A 144 19.80 2.59 -1.44
C VAL A 144 19.62 1.27 -0.72
N LEU A 145 19.40 1.31 0.57
CA LEU A 145 19.10 0.13 1.40
C LEU A 145 17.75 0.33 2.07
N MET A 146 16.96 -0.74 2.19
CA MET A 146 15.65 -0.71 2.81
C MET A 146 15.44 -1.97 3.66
N ASN A 147 15.15 -1.79 4.93
CA ASN A 147 14.62 -2.86 5.77
C ASN A 147 13.15 -3.11 5.39
N ILE A 148 12.85 -4.21 4.73
CA ILE A 148 11.48 -4.57 4.33
C ILE A 148 10.70 -5.30 5.43
N ASP A 149 11.34 -5.60 6.58
CA ASP A 149 10.65 -6.15 7.74
C ASP A 149 9.86 -5.05 8.45
N ARG A 150 8.56 -5.26 8.60
CA ARG A 150 7.63 -4.29 9.21
C ARG A 150 7.69 -4.26 10.75
N HIS A 151 8.37 -5.22 11.36
CA HIS A 151 8.34 -5.43 12.80
C HIS A 151 9.71 -5.49 13.45
N ARG A 152 10.74 -5.83 12.67
CA ARG A 152 12.07 -6.08 13.20
C ARG A 152 13.02 -4.91 12.98
N LYS A 153 13.56 -4.42 14.09
CA LYS A 153 14.71 -3.54 14.12
C LYS A 153 16.00 -4.36 14.00
N TYR A 154 16.98 -3.83 13.30
CA TYR A 154 18.33 -4.37 13.24
C TYR A 154 19.31 -3.37 13.82
N ASP A 155 19.92 -3.70 14.96
CA ASP A 155 20.96 -2.90 15.61
C ASP A 155 22.36 -3.40 15.23
N SER A 156 23.36 -2.50 15.28
CA SER A 156 24.78 -2.83 15.04
C SER A 156 25.03 -3.54 13.70
N VAL A 157 24.44 -2.99 12.65
CA VAL A 157 24.56 -3.50 11.28
C VAL A 157 25.83 -2.93 10.63
N SER A 158 26.65 -3.78 10.01
CA SER A 158 27.75 -3.36 9.15
C SER A 158 27.32 -3.35 7.68
N VAL A 159 27.53 -2.22 7.01
CA VAL A 159 27.30 -2.05 5.58
C VAL A 159 28.63 -1.86 4.89
N THR A 160 29.02 -2.83 4.06
CA THR A 160 30.21 -2.72 3.20
C THR A 160 29.82 -2.12 1.87
N LEU A 161 30.36 -0.95 1.56
CA LEU A 161 30.08 -0.17 0.35
C LEU A 161 31.01 -0.55 -0.80
N PRO A 162 30.69 -0.17 -2.05
CA PRO A 162 31.35 -0.68 -3.26
C PRO A 162 32.89 -0.44 -3.35
N PHE A 163 33.37 0.65 -2.78
CA PHE A 163 34.78 1.07 -2.81
C PHE A 163 35.13 1.97 -1.62
N GLU A 164 36.36 2.36 -1.47
CA GLU A 164 36.82 3.33 -0.48
C GLU A 164 36.50 4.76 -0.93
N GLY A 165 35.91 5.58 -0.05
CA GLY A 165 35.62 6.99 -0.36
C GLY A 165 34.93 7.71 0.79
N GLU A 166 34.66 8.99 0.57
CA GLU A 166 33.86 9.83 1.45
C GLU A 166 32.39 9.52 1.29
N ILE A 167 31.69 9.36 2.41
CA ILE A 167 30.29 8.91 2.45
C ILE A 167 29.40 10.05 2.95
N ALA A 168 28.28 10.24 2.27
CA ALA A 168 27.19 11.05 2.78
C ALA A 168 25.90 10.20 2.90
N LEU A 169 25.22 10.36 4.03
CA LEU A 169 23.89 9.82 4.30
C LEU A 169 22.84 10.89 3.97
N TRP A 170 21.89 10.54 3.14
CA TRP A 170 20.76 11.40 2.77
C TRP A 170 19.55 11.04 3.64
N ASP A 171 19.06 12.01 4.37
CA ASP A 171 17.80 11.87 5.12
C ASP A 171 16.62 12.10 4.17
N CYS A 172 15.92 11.03 3.81
CA CYS A 172 14.80 11.10 2.87
C CYS A 172 13.54 11.75 3.46
N LYS A 173 13.46 11.94 4.78
CA LYS A 173 12.35 12.63 5.43
C LYS A 173 12.51 14.16 5.42
N THR A 174 13.75 14.63 5.59
CA THR A 174 14.06 16.06 5.72
C THR A 174 14.74 16.65 4.48
N GLY A 175 15.36 15.80 3.66
CA GLY A 175 16.24 16.22 2.55
C GLY A 175 17.61 16.70 3.01
N GLU A 176 17.94 16.60 4.30
CA GLU A 176 19.27 16.93 4.83
C GLU A 176 20.30 15.89 4.43
N VAL A 177 21.57 16.31 4.35
CA VAL A 177 22.67 15.44 3.95
C VAL A 177 23.77 15.50 4.98
N TRP A 178 24.11 14.34 5.54
CA TRP A 178 25.05 14.21 6.63
C TRP A 178 26.32 13.49 6.22
N LYS A 179 27.49 13.96 6.67
CA LYS A 179 28.74 13.21 6.55
C LYS A 179 28.66 11.95 7.39
N GLN A 180 28.89 10.81 6.77
CA GLN A 180 28.79 9.50 7.42
C GLN A 180 30.19 8.95 7.69
N PRO A 181 30.59 8.77 8.98
CA PRO A 181 31.84 8.11 9.32
C PRO A 181 31.89 6.65 8.84
N ALA A 182 33.05 6.22 8.37
CA ALA A 182 33.30 4.84 7.96
C ALA A 182 34.69 4.40 8.34
N THR A 183 34.88 3.09 8.40
CA THR A 183 36.22 2.45 8.44
C THR A 183 36.52 1.86 7.09
N VAL A 184 37.83 1.66 6.78
CA VAL A 184 38.25 1.01 5.55
C VAL A 184 38.69 -0.43 5.83
N SER A 185 38.15 -1.37 5.05
CA SER A 185 38.57 -2.77 5.08
C SER A 185 38.63 -3.31 3.64
N ASP A 186 39.72 -3.93 3.28
CA ASP A 186 39.96 -4.51 1.94
C ASP A 186 39.66 -3.57 0.77
N GLY A 187 40.01 -2.27 0.89
CA GLY A 187 39.78 -1.25 -0.13
C GLY A 187 38.30 -0.85 -0.29
N LYS A 188 37.48 -1.14 0.71
CA LYS A 188 36.06 -0.78 0.76
C LYS A 188 35.75 -0.01 2.04
N SER A 189 34.81 0.90 1.97
CA SER A 189 34.27 1.61 3.14
C SER A 189 33.24 0.76 3.85
N VAL A 190 33.32 0.71 5.18
CA VAL A 190 32.39 0.01 6.04
C VAL A 190 31.73 1.00 7.00
N VAL A 191 30.42 1.09 6.92
CA VAL A 191 29.56 1.92 7.79
C VAL A 191 28.92 1.04 8.86
N LEU A 192 28.96 1.49 10.12
CA LEU A 192 28.16 0.93 11.19
C LEU A 192 26.86 1.73 11.35
N THR A 193 25.74 1.04 11.34
CA THR A 193 24.41 1.66 11.39
C THR A 193 23.38 0.76 12.09
N SER A 194 22.13 1.18 12.11
CA SER A 194 20.95 0.38 12.50
C SER A 194 19.86 0.58 11.47
N PHE A 195 18.85 -0.28 11.45
CA PHE A 195 17.65 -0.12 10.63
C PHE A 195 16.43 -0.31 11.52
N GLU A 196 15.58 0.70 11.57
CA GLU A 196 14.23 0.57 12.13
C GLU A 196 13.31 -0.24 11.17
N PRO A 197 12.16 -0.72 11.62
CA PRO A 197 11.18 -1.34 10.73
C PRO A 197 10.80 -0.42 9.56
N CYS A 198 10.80 -0.95 8.34
CA CYS A 198 10.53 -0.22 7.10
C CYS A 198 11.46 0.96 6.80
N GLU A 199 12.56 1.14 7.53
CA GLU A 199 13.49 2.25 7.31
C GLU A 199 14.31 2.05 6.04
N GLU A 200 14.47 3.12 5.26
CA GLU A 200 15.44 3.20 4.18
C GLU A 200 16.65 4.06 4.58
N LYS A 201 17.78 3.81 3.92
CA LYS A 201 18.99 4.63 4.00
C LYS A 201 19.57 4.81 2.61
N VAL A 202 19.85 6.05 2.27
CA VAL A 202 20.47 6.40 0.99
C VAL A 202 21.88 6.95 1.26
N TYR A 203 22.87 6.22 0.78
CA TYR A 203 24.26 6.63 0.85
C TYR A 203 24.78 7.07 -0.53
N THR A 204 25.56 8.13 -0.55
CA THR A 204 26.46 8.41 -1.67
C THR A 204 27.90 8.17 -1.25
N ILE A 205 28.69 7.59 -2.14
CA ILE A 205 30.13 7.38 -1.93
C ILE A 205 30.91 7.90 -3.15
N SER A 206 31.93 8.70 -2.92
CA SER A 206 32.75 9.34 -3.94
C SER A 206 34.14 9.72 -3.37
N ALA A 207 35.04 10.24 -4.21
CA ALA A 207 36.36 10.69 -3.78
C ALA A 207 36.29 11.86 -2.78
N SER A 208 35.21 12.65 -2.77
CA SER A 208 34.96 13.75 -1.83
C SER A 208 33.48 13.85 -1.46
N ALA A 209 33.15 14.11 -0.19
CA ALA A 209 31.78 14.34 0.24
C ALA A 209 31.20 15.58 -0.46
N PRO A 210 29.87 15.61 -0.73
CA PRO A 210 29.23 16.79 -1.25
C PRO A 210 29.51 18.01 -0.37
N ALA A 211 29.80 19.16 -0.97
CA ALA A 211 30.16 20.38 -0.25
C ALA A 211 29.07 20.87 0.73
N PHE A 212 27.83 20.49 0.46
CA PHE A 212 26.68 20.80 1.31
C PHE A 212 26.42 19.77 2.43
N ALA A 213 27.17 18.65 2.48
CA ALA A 213 27.01 17.66 3.53
C ALA A 213 27.47 18.22 4.88
N GLN A 214 26.60 18.16 5.86
CA GLN A 214 26.81 18.68 7.21
C GLN A 214 27.34 17.60 8.15
N THR A 215 28.01 18.00 9.21
CA THR A 215 28.31 17.08 10.32
C THR A 215 27.03 16.90 11.14
N ALA A 216 26.63 15.66 11.40
CA ALA A 216 25.44 15.38 12.21
C ALA A 216 25.60 15.99 13.61
N PRO A 217 24.58 16.68 14.13
CA PRO A 217 24.63 17.21 15.49
C PRO A 217 24.71 16.09 16.52
N VAL A 218 25.47 16.32 17.57
CA VAL A 218 25.57 15.39 18.70
C VAL A 218 24.78 15.99 19.87
N TYR A 219 23.81 15.27 20.37
CA TYR A 219 23.02 15.66 21.54
C TYR A 219 23.50 14.90 22.78
N SER A 220 23.79 15.64 23.84
CA SER A 220 24.29 15.07 25.10
C SER A 220 23.17 14.59 26.03
N MET A 221 21.97 15.14 25.87
CA MET A 221 20.80 14.81 26.68
C MET A 221 19.54 14.65 25.79
N ARG A 222 18.75 13.62 26.14
CA ARG A 222 17.43 13.38 25.56
C ARG A 222 16.43 13.14 26.68
N GLU A 223 15.43 14.00 26.78
CA GLU A 223 14.37 13.91 27.78
C GLU A 223 13.04 13.62 27.08
N LYS A 224 12.36 12.56 27.48
CA LYS A 224 11.07 12.16 26.92
C LYS A 224 9.95 12.38 27.93
N THR A 225 8.92 13.13 27.55
CA THR A 225 7.74 13.41 28.37
C THR A 225 6.48 12.97 27.65
N GLU A 226 5.65 12.15 28.27
CA GLU A 226 4.35 11.76 27.69
C GLU A 226 3.41 12.95 27.59
N LEU A 227 2.68 13.02 26.47
CA LEU A 227 1.66 14.00 26.21
C LEU A 227 0.28 13.53 26.71
N PRO A 228 -0.76 14.38 26.74
CA PRO A 228 -2.11 13.98 27.13
C PRO A 228 -2.67 12.80 26.36
N ASP A 229 -3.74 12.20 26.86
CA ASP A 229 -4.43 11.05 26.24
C ASP A 229 -5.70 11.45 25.46
N SER A 230 -5.99 12.75 25.35
CA SER A 230 -7.20 13.25 24.70
C SER A 230 -6.95 14.60 24.02
N TYR A 231 -7.41 14.69 22.78
CA TYR A 231 -7.14 15.84 21.91
C TYR A 231 -8.41 16.38 21.26
N SER A 232 -8.48 17.70 21.08
CA SER A 232 -9.35 18.27 20.07
C SER A 232 -8.82 17.88 18.69
N TYR A 233 -9.72 17.71 17.72
CA TYR A 233 -9.36 17.21 16.41
C TYR A 233 -10.20 17.84 15.30
N THR A 234 -9.71 17.69 14.07
CA THR A 234 -10.48 17.96 12.86
C THR A 234 -10.34 16.78 11.89
N LEU A 235 -11.36 16.57 11.09
CA LEU A 235 -11.36 15.61 10.00
C LEU A 235 -11.14 16.37 8.68
N ASN A 236 -10.26 15.89 7.81
CA ASN A 236 -10.04 16.51 6.50
C ASN A 236 -11.14 16.17 5.48
N GLU A 237 -11.95 15.15 5.77
CA GLU A 237 -13.08 14.68 4.97
C GLU A 237 -14.31 14.51 5.85
N PRO A 238 -15.54 14.47 5.28
CA PRO A 238 -16.74 14.10 6.04
C PRO A 238 -16.63 12.69 6.62
N ASN A 239 -17.23 12.44 7.78
CA ASN A 239 -17.38 11.08 8.29
C ASN A 239 -18.32 10.27 7.41
N ILE A 240 -18.25 8.95 7.54
CA ILE A 240 -18.87 7.97 6.62
C ILE A 240 -19.72 6.99 7.42
N CYS A 241 -20.92 6.72 6.92
CA CYS A 241 -21.71 5.56 7.30
C CYS A 241 -21.90 4.68 6.07
N VAL A 242 -21.32 3.49 6.09
CA VAL A 242 -21.42 2.51 4.99
C VAL A 242 -22.79 1.81 5.06
N LEU A 243 -23.48 1.76 3.94
CA LEU A 243 -24.75 1.04 3.76
C LEU A 243 -24.55 -0.05 2.70
N ASP A 244 -24.25 -1.24 3.14
CA ASP A 244 -23.89 -2.40 2.31
C ASP A 244 -24.79 -3.62 2.58
N LEU A 245 -25.74 -3.49 3.51
CA LEU A 245 -26.72 -4.51 3.86
C LEU A 245 -28.11 -4.01 3.51
N ALA A 246 -28.85 -4.77 2.71
CA ALA A 246 -30.21 -4.41 2.31
C ALA A 246 -31.17 -5.59 2.39
N THR A 247 -32.46 -5.31 2.67
CA THR A 247 -33.53 -6.19 2.23
C THR A 247 -33.79 -5.93 0.76
N TRP A 248 -34.14 -6.96 -0.03
CA TRP A 248 -34.21 -6.80 -1.48
C TRP A 248 -35.32 -7.63 -2.12
N GLN A 249 -35.71 -7.27 -3.34
CA GLN A 249 -36.84 -7.89 -4.05
C GLN A 249 -36.61 -7.75 -5.56
N ILE A 250 -36.86 -8.82 -6.32
CA ILE A 250 -36.90 -8.82 -7.79
C ILE A 250 -38.37 -8.82 -8.23
N GLY A 251 -38.78 -7.80 -9.01
CA GLY A 251 -40.14 -7.67 -9.48
C GLY A 251 -41.16 -7.73 -8.33
N ASP A 252 -42.11 -8.67 -8.44
CA ASP A 252 -43.15 -8.92 -7.46
C ASP A 252 -42.87 -10.15 -6.58
N GLU A 253 -41.65 -10.70 -6.60
CA GLU A 253 -41.28 -11.82 -5.74
C GLU A 253 -41.29 -11.42 -4.26
N PRO A 254 -41.30 -12.39 -3.33
CA PRO A 254 -41.20 -12.09 -1.90
C PRO A 254 -39.94 -11.30 -1.54
N VAL A 255 -40.07 -10.34 -0.62
CA VAL A 255 -38.93 -9.59 -0.07
C VAL A 255 -37.98 -10.54 0.60
N GLN A 256 -36.70 -10.47 0.22
CA GLN A 256 -35.62 -11.26 0.78
C GLN A 256 -35.10 -10.61 2.08
N PRO A 257 -34.54 -11.40 3.01
CA PRO A 257 -34.00 -10.90 4.26
C PRO A 257 -32.80 -9.97 4.04
N LEU A 258 -32.41 -9.28 5.12
CA LEU A 258 -31.23 -8.42 5.15
C LEU A 258 -29.99 -9.22 4.69
N THR A 259 -29.36 -8.77 3.61
CA THR A 259 -28.29 -9.49 2.92
C THR A 259 -27.21 -8.48 2.52
N GLU A 260 -25.96 -8.91 2.53
CA GLU A 260 -24.83 -8.10 2.08
C GLU A 260 -24.84 -7.94 0.55
N ILE A 261 -24.42 -6.77 0.07
CA ILE A 261 -24.62 -6.31 -1.32
C ILE A 261 -24.00 -7.23 -2.38
N LEU A 262 -22.82 -7.82 -2.13
CA LEU A 262 -22.21 -8.77 -3.07
C LEU A 262 -22.97 -10.10 -3.14
N LYS A 263 -23.57 -10.52 -2.01
CA LYS A 263 -24.47 -11.68 -2.00
C LYS A 263 -25.76 -11.38 -2.77
N ILE A 264 -26.27 -10.14 -2.66
CA ILE A 264 -27.42 -9.70 -3.46
C ILE A 264 -27.04 -9.74 -4.94
N ASP A 265 -25.91 -9.16 -5.34
CA ASP A 265 -25.44 -9.17 -6.73
C ASP A 265 -25.39 -10.61 -7.28
N ARG A 266 -24.77 -11.53 -6.55
CA ARG A 266 -24.69 -12.95 -6.94
C ARG A 266 -26.05 -13.63 -7.03
N ALA A 267 -26.96 -13.35 -6.11
CA ALA A 267 -28.31 -13.91 -6.12
C ALA A 267 -29.11 -13.39 -7.32
N VAL A 268 -29.04 -12.09 -7.60
CA VAL A 268 -29.72 -11.46 -8.74
C VAL A 268 -29.15 -11.97 -10.07
N ARG A 269 -27.82 -12.10 -10.20
CA ARG A 269 -27.19 -12.68 -11.39
C ARG A 269 -27.61 -14.14 -11.63
N ARG A 270 -27.65 -14.94 -10.57
CA ARG A 270 -28.15 -16.33 -10.63
C ARG A 270 -29.61 -16.39 -11.09
N HIS A 271 -30.45 -15.48 -10.59
CA HIS A 271 -31.87 -15.39 -10.98
C HIS A 271 -32.03 -15.14 -12.50
N PHE A 272 -31.16 -14.32 -13.09
CA PHE A 272 -31.18 -14.00 -14.52
C PHE A 272 -30.24 -14.88 -15.37
N ASP A 273 -29.72 -15.99 -14.83
CA ASP A 273 -28.76 -16.88 -15.51
C ASP A 273 -27.53 -16.14 -16.05
N LEU A 274 -26.99 -15.22 -15.26
CA LEU A 274 -25.78 -14.46 -15.58
C LEU A 274 -24.56 -14.99 -14.85
N PRO A 275 -23.36 -14.90 -15.44
CA PRO A 275 -22.13 -15.22 -14.73
C PRO A 275 -21.93 -14.25 -13.56
N TYR A 276 -21.25 -14.73 -12.51
CA TYR A 276 -20.80 -13.87 -11.44
C TYR A 276 -19.77 -12.85 -11.97
N ARG A 277 -19.74 -11.70 -11.34
CA ARG A 277 -18.62 -10.76 -11.47
C ARG A 277 -17.38 -11.44 -10.90
N GLY A 278 -16.59 -12.04 -11.74
CA GLY A 278 -15.32 -12.63 -11.35
C GLY A 278 -14.27 -12.08 -12.28
N GLY A 279 -13.09 -11.72 -11.84
CA GLY A 279 -11.91 -11.44 -12.66
C GLY A 279 -12.03 -10.51 -13.88
N GLU A 280 -13.15 -10.53 -14.57
CA GLU A 280 -13.49 -9.57 -15.62
C GLU A 280 -14.03 -8.28 -15.00
N MET A 281 -13.15 -7.46 -14.47
CA MET A 281 -13.51 -6.09 -14.12
C MET A 281 -13.69 -5.28 -15.40
N VAL A 282 -14.85 -5.43 -16.03
CA VAL A 282 -15.18 -4.67 -17.21
C VAL A 282 -15.55 -3.27 -16.79
N GLN A 283 -14.69 -2.32 -17.07
CA GLN A 283 -14.97 -0.91 -16.83
C GLN A 283 -16.26 -0.48 -17.54
N PRO A 284 -17.15 0.30 -16.90
CA PRO A 284 -18.43 0.72 -17.50
C PRO A 284 -18.28 1.33 -18.89
N TRP A 285 -17.29 2.20 -19.09
CA TRP A 285 -17.00 2.81 -20.39
C TRP A 285 -16.60 1.79 -21.47
N TYR A 286 -15.89 0.72 -21.07
CA TYR A 286 -15.50 -0.35 -21.98
C TYR A 286 -16.72 -1.20 -22.36
N ALA A 287 -17.56 -1.54 -21.40
CA ALA A 287 -18.79 -2.27 -21.63
C ALA A 287 -19.73 -1.48 -22.57
N GLU A 288 -19.92 -0.19 -22.32
CA GLU A 288 -20.73 0.69 -23.14
C GLU A 288 -20.21 0.76 -24.60
N LYS A 289 -18.89 0.83 -24.78
CA LYS A 289 -18.27 1.01 -26.11
C LYS A 289 -18.13 -0.29 -26.90
N TYR A 290 -17.86 -1.42 -26.25
CA TYR A 290 -17.42 -2.65 -26.94
C TYR A 290 -18.28 -3.87 -26.70
N LYS A 291 -19.17 -3.90 -25.70
CA LYS A 291 -19.96 -5.10 -25.34
C LYS A 291 -21.35 -5.17 -26.02
N GLY A 292 -21.75 -4.12 -26.76
CA GLY A 292 -23.04 -4.08 -27.45
C GLY A 292 -24.20 -3.59 -26.54
N LYS A 293 -25.31 -3.22 -27.18
CA LYS A 293 -26.49 -2.63 -26.50
C LYS A 293 -27.22 -3.62 -25.61
N GLU A 294 -27.21 -4.90 -25.96
CA GLU A 294 -27.82 -5.99 -25.18
C GLU A 294 -27.21 -6.14 -23.77
N TYR A 295 -26.01 -5.61 -23.58
CA TYR A 295 -25.35 -5.64 -22.26
C TYR A 295 -26.02 -4.69 -21.26
N ALA A 296 -26.70 -3.66 -21.76
CA ALA A 296 -27.43 -2.67 -20.96
C ALA A 296 -28.96 -2.89 -20.93
N GLU A 297 -29.47 -3.91 -21.62
CA GLU A 297 -30.91 -4.19 -21.63
C GLU A 297 -31.44 -4.53 -20.25
N PRO A 298 -32.58 -3.94 -19.84
CA PRO A 298 -33.24 -4.26 -18.58
C PRO A 298 -33.70 -5.71 -18.53
N LEU A 299 -33.32 -6.42 -17.46
CA LEU A 299 -33.71 -7.81 -17.21
C LEU A 299 -34.89 -7.92 -16.23
N GLY A 300 -34.96 -7.01 -15.27
CA GLY A 300 -36.03 -6.96 -14.28
C GLY A 300 -35.88 -5.80 -13.33
N VAL A 301 -36.93 -5.52 -12.56
CA VAL A 301 -36.91 -4.47 -11.52
C VAL A 301 -36.28 -5.04 -10.26
N LEU A 302 -35.28 -4.35 -9.74
CA LEU A 302 -34.67 -4.65 -8.45
C LEU A 302 -34.98 -3.52 -7.47
N LYS A 303 -35.44 -3.89 -6.26
CA LYS A 303 -35.62 -3.00 -5.12
C LYS A 303 -34.69 -3.41 -4.01
N MET A 304 -33.97 -2.45 -3.43
CA MET A 304 -33.07 -2.66 -2.30
C MET A 304 -33.33 -1.60 -1.24
N ASN A 305 -33.52 -2.00 0.01
CA ASN A 305 -33.78 -1.10 1.12
C ASN A 305 -32.71 -1.26 2.19
N PHE A 306 -31.91 -0.21 2.40
CA PHE A 306 -30.76 -0.16 3.29
C PHE A 306 -31.16 0.50 4.62
N PRO A 307 -31.36 -0.27 5.72
CA PRO A 307 -31.76 0.27 7.00
C PRO A 307 -30.57 0.84 7.79
N PHE A 308 -30.83 1.92 8.54
CA PHE A 308 -29.94 2.48 9.55
C PHE A 308 -30.76 3.22 10.61
N SER A 309 -30.13 3.56 11.74
CA SER A 309 -30.80 4.33 12.80
C SER A 309 -30.19 5.73 12.92
N VAL A 310 -30.95 6.65 13.50
CA VAL A 310 -30.52 8.01 13.79
C VAL A 310 -30.89 8.35 15.23
N SER A 311 -29.90 8.66 16.08
CA SER A 311 -30.11 9.13 17.44
C SER A 311 -30.05 10.66 17.55
N VAL A 312 -29.35 11.31 16.61
CA VAL A 312 -29.30 12.76 16.47
C VAL A 312 -29.39 13.09 14.99
N VAL A 313 -30.43 13.83 14.59
CA VAL A 313 -30.57 14.28 13.21
C VAL A 313 -29.41 15.22 12.87
N PRO A 314 -28.63 14.95 11.82
CA PRO A 314 -27.53 15.82 11.41
C PRO A 314 -28.03 17.23 11.06
N SER A 315 -27.38 18.25 11.62
CA SER A 315 -27.67 19.66 11.33
C SER A 315 -26.95 20.19 10.09
N ASP A 316 -25.83 19.54 9.73
CA ASP A 316 -25.00 19.91 8.59
C ASP A 316 -25.40 19.12 7.35
N SER A 317 -24.83 19.49 6.21
CA SER A 317 -25.08 18.81 4.92
C SER A 317 -24.70 17.33 4.98
N VAL A 318 -25.66 16.47 4.62
CA VAL A 318 -25.43 15.04 4.41
C VAL A 318 -25.57 14.74 2.93
N PHE A 319 -24.70 13.87 2.44
CA PHE A 319 -24.74 13.41 1.06
C PHE A 319 -24.87 11.88 1.02
N LEU A 320 -25.75 11.42 0.15
CA LEU A 320 -25.78 10.03 -0.28
C LEU A 320 -24.77 9.87 -1.44
N CYS A 321 -23.85 8.93 -1.30
CA CYS A 321 -22.80 8.67 -2.28
C CYS A 321 -22.98 7.25 -2.85
N LEU A 322 -23.11 7.14 -4.17
CA LEU A 322 -23.31 5.86 -4.85
C LEU A 322 -22.85 5.94 -6.31
N GLU A 323 -22.56 4.78 -6.88
CA GLU A 323 -22.29 4.65 -8.30
C GLU A 323 -23.58 4.71 -9.13
N THR A 324 -23.50 5.27 -10.32
CA THR A 324 -24.59 5.31 -11.31
C THR A 324 -25.97 5.68 -10.75
N PRO A 325 -26.14 6.79 -9.98
CA PRO A 325 -27.40 7.19 -9.35
C PRO A 325 -28.55 7.33 -10.34
N GLN A 326 -28.27 7.68 -11.59
CA GLN A 326 -29.24 7.82 -12.68
C GLN A 326 -29.94 6.50 -13.05
N ARG A 327 -29.38 5.35 -12.62
CA ARG A 327 -29.98 4.02 -12.84
C ARG A 327 -31.07 3.68 -11.84
N PHE A 328 -31.22 4.50 -10.77
CA PHE A 328 -32.12 4.24 -9.67
C PHE A 328 -33.11 5.39 -9.42
N THR A 329 -34.34 5.04 -9.03
CA THR A 329 -35.17 5.91 -8.23
C THR A 329 -34.74 5.75 -6.80
N ILE A 330 -34.32 6.85 -6.17
CA ILE A 330 -33.79 6.88 -4.81
C ILE A 330 -34.86 7.45 -3.88
N LEU A 331 -35.12 6.74 -2.77
CA LEU A 331 -36.01 7.22 -1.73
C LEU A 331 -35.28 7.21 -0.38
N VAL A 332 -35.49 8.25 0.41
CA VAL A 332 -35.06 8.30 1.82
C VAL A 332 -36.33 8.36 2.68
N ASN A 333 -36.55 7.35 3.48
CA ASN A 333 -37.77 7.20 4.28
C ASN A 333 -39.07 7.31 3.47
N GLY A 334 -39.08 6.75 2.24
CA GLY A 334 -40.21 6.80 1.31
C GLY A 334 -40.39 8.12 0.55
N ARG A 335 -39.57 9.14 0.81
CA ARG A 335 -39.57 10.42 0.07
C ARG A 335 -38.52 10.38 -1.04
N ARG A 336 -38.93 10.76 -2.25
CA ARG A 336 -38.05 10.74 -3.42
C ARG A 336 -36.92 11.75 -3.30
N LEU A 337 -35.69 11.27 -3.53
CA LEU A 337 -34.50 12.09 -3.66
C LEU A 337 -34.14 12.21 -5.16
N PRO A 338 -34.03 13.42 -5.72
CA PRO A 338 -33.68 13.60 -7.14
C PRO A 338 -32.27 13.06 -7.42
N SER A 339 -32.15 12.01 -8.21
CA SER A 339 -30.86 11.38 -8.57
C SER A 339 -30.02 12.20 -9.56
N GLN A 340 -30.57 13.29 -10.08
CA GLN A 340 -29.91 14.18 -11.04
C GLN A 340 -29.22 15.38 -10.38
N ASP A 341 -29.48 15.63 -9.09
CA ASP A 341 -28.88 16.72 -8.32
C ASP A 341 -27.52 16.28 -7.76
N GLU A 342 -26.57 16.03 -8.66
CA GLU A 342 -25.22 15.64 -8.31
C GLU A 342 -24.39 16.84 -7.82
N HIS A 343 -23.68 16.63 -6.70
CA HIS A 343 -22.77 17.60 -6.07
C HIS A 343 -21.32 17.12 -6.10
N GLY A 344 -20.85 16.70 -7.29
CA GLY A 344 -19.52 16.15 -7.46
C GLY A 344 -19.43 14.67 -7.08
N TRP A 345 -18.28 14.24 -6.58
CA TRP A 345 -17.95 12.84 -6.32
C TRP A 345 -17.30 12.65 -4.94
N PHE A 346 -17.25 11.41 -4.47
CA PHE A 346 -16.71 11.02 -3.18
C PHE A 346 -15.59 10.00 -3.39
N ILE A 347 -14.34 10.39 -3.11
CA ILE A 347 -13.10 9.58 -3.20
C ILE A 347 -12.81 9.10 -4.63
N ASP A 348 -13.77 8.44 -5.29
CA ASP A 348 -13.70 8.00 -6.68
C ASP A 348 -14.72 8.76 -7.54
N ASN A 349 -14.34 9.11 -8.77
CA ASN A 349 -15.21 9.86 -9.68
C ASN A 349 -16.48 9.08 -10.09
N SER A 350 -16.47 7.76 -9.98
CA SER A 350 -17.67 6.92 -10.21
C SER A 350 -18.70 7.07 -9.10
N ILE A 351 -18.28 7.37 -7.85
CA ILE A 351 -19.17 7.50 -6.69
C ILE A 351 -19.71 8.92 -6.61
N ARG A 352 -20.91 9.13 -7.12
CA ARG A 352 -21.55 10.46 -7.22
C ARG A 352 -22.22 10.84 -5.92
N ARG A 353 -22.16 12.13 -5.57
CA ARG A 353 -22.74 12.69 -4.35
C ARG A 353 -24.08 13.35 -4.62
N ILE A 354 -25.09 13.01 -3.85
CA ILE A 354 -26.44 13.60 -3.91
C ILE A 354 -26.78 14.18 -2.55
N TYR A 355 -27.13 15.45 -2.50
CA TYR A 355 -27.52 16.11 -1.26
C TYR A 355 -28.80 15.50 -0.68
N VAL A 356 -28.76 15.17 0.62
CA VAL A 356 -29.94 14.68 1.36
C VAL A 356 -30.37 15.75 2.36
N PRO A 357 -31.54 16.38 2.18
CA PRO A 357 -32.09 17.35 3.11
C PRO A 357 -32.25 16.77 4.53
N SER A 358 -31.91 17.54 5.55
CA SER A 358 -31.97 17.08 6.95
C SER A 358 -33.38 16.69 7.40
N ASP A 359 -34.42 17.29 6.83
CA ASP A 359 -35.82 16.96 7.09
C ASP A 359 -36.26 15.61 6.51
N MET A 360 -35.43 14.96 5.73
CA MET A 360 -35.64 13.57 5.29
C MET A 360 -35.24 12.56 6.36
N PHE A 361 -34.42 12.93 7.34
CA PHE A 361 -34.07 12.07 8.47
C PHE A 361 -35.07 12.21 9.61
N ARG A 362 -35.23 11.14 10.38
CA ARG A 362 -36.03 11.12 11.60
C ARG A 362 -35.29 10.36 12.71
N LEU A 363 -35.62 10.64 13.95
CA LEU A 363 -35.13 9.87 15.09
C LEU A 363 -35.61 8.42 15.00
N GLY A 364 -34.76 7.47 15.36
CA GLY A 364 -35.02 6.05 15.25
C GLY A 364 -34.70 5.47 13.89
N GLU A 365 -35.53 4.55 13.40
CA GLU A 365 -35.31 3.80 12.16
C GLU A 365 -35.44 4.68 10.92
N ASN A 366 -34.46 4.57 10.04
CA ASN A 366 -34.39 5.23 8.74
C ASN A 366 -34.00 4.22 7.67
N SER A 367 -34.23 4.56 6.41
CA SER A 367 -33.74 3.74 5.29
C SER A 367 -33.49 4.56 4.03
N VAL A 368 -32.57 4.07 3.22
CA VAL A 368 -32.43 4.45 1.82
C VAL A 368 -32.96 3.30 0.98
N GLU A 369 -33.87 3.59 0.04
CA GLU A 369 -34.36 2.60 -0.92
C GLU A 369 -33.88 2.96 -2.33
N LEU A 370 -33.35 1.97 -3.04
CA LEU A 370 -32.96 2.06 -4.45
C LEU A 370 -33.88 1.15 -5.26
N VAL A 371 -34.54 1.73 -6.26
CA VAL A 371 -35.40 1.00 -7.21
C VAL A 371 -34.88 1.24 -8.62
N GLY A 372 -34.44 0.19 -9.28
CA GLY A 372 -33.87 0.30 -10.62
C GLY A 372 -34.08 -0.94 -11.48
N HIS A 373 -33.79 -0.84 -12.75
CA HIS A 373 -33.76 -1.98 -13.66
C HIS A 373 -32.38 -2.62 -13.65
N PHE A 374 -32.31 -3.87 -13.23
CA PHE A 374 -31.09 -4.65 -13.29
C PHE A 374 -30.75 -5.01 -14.75
N SER A 375 -29.47 -4.97 -15.08
CA SER A 375 -28.93 -5.35 -16.40
C SER A 375 -27.51 -5.91 -16.20
N ARG A 376 -26.96 -6.55 -17.22
CA ARG A 376 -25.62 -7.14 -17.13
C ARG A 376 -24.52 -6.16 -16.74
N ASN A 377 -24.63 -4.89 -17.20
CA ASN A 377 -23.68 -3.83 -16.93
C ASN A 377 -23.97 -3.02 -15.66
N LEU A 378 -24.94 -3.44 -14.85
CA LEU A 378 -25.18 -2.82 -13.56
C LEU A 378 -24.45 -3.63 -12.49
N ASP A 379 -23.55 -2.98 -11.79
CA ASP A 379 -22.85 -3.50 -10.66
C ASP A 379 -23.54 -3.03 -9.37
N LEU A 380 -23.77 -3.95 -8.45
CA LEU A 380 -24.32 -3.62 -7.14
C LEU A 380 -23.17 -3.42 -6.17
N GLU A 381 -23.09 -2.20 -5.64
CA GLU A 381 -22.02 -1.77 -4.72
C GLU A 381 -22.61 -1.22 -3.43
N ALA A 382 -21.77 -1.12 -2.39
CA ALA A 382 -22.14 -0.41 -1.18
C ALA A 382 -22.43 1.07 -1.50
N ILE A 383 -23.34 1.66 -0.73
CA ILE A 383 -23.63 3.09 -0.78
C ILE A 383 -23.21 3.74 0.53
N TYR A 384 -23.01 5.04 0.53
CA TYR A 384 -22.42 5.74 1.67
C TYR A 384 -23.24 6.97 2.03
N LEU A 385 -23.47 7.20 3.33
CA LEU A 385 -23.87 8.50 3.83
C LEU A 385 -22.61 9.21 4.33
N THR A 386 -22.38 10.45 3.86
CA THR A 386 -21.24 11.25 4.28
C THR A 386 -21.70 12.59 4.87
N GLY A 387 -21.08 13.01 5.96
CA GLY A 387 -21.46 14.25 6.63
C GLY A 387 -20.75 14.46 7.96
N ARG A 388 -21.15 15.52 8.67
CA ARG A 388 -20.62 15.83 9.99
C ARG A 388 -21.46 15.16 11.08
N PHE A 389 -21.28 13.87 11.26
CA PHE A 389 -21.96 13.04 12.26
C PHE A 389 -21.03 11.93 12.76
N GLY A 390 -21.31 11.37 13.93
CA GLY A 390 -20.70 10.14 14.41
C GLY A 390 -21.48 8.91 13.95
N VAL A 391 -20.88 7.75 14.03
CA VAL A 391 -21.55 6.46 13.79
C VAL A 391 -21.26 5.53 14.96
N ASP A 392 -22.30 5.10 15.67
CA ASP A 392 -22.24 3.98 16.61
C ASP A 392 -22.51 2.67 15.86
N LEU A 393 -21.61 1.71 16.04
CA LEU A 393 -21.65 0.44 15.34
C LEU A 393 -21.76 -0.71 16.35
N GLN A 394 -22.89 -1.44 16.32
CA GLN A 394 -23.14 -2.61 17.16
C GLN A 394 -23.42 -3.84 16.28
N GLY A 395 -22.43 -4.71 16.13
CA GLY A 395 -22.48 -5.79 15.15
C GLY A 395 -22.58 -5.23 13.74
N ILE A 396 -23.75 -5.39 13.11
CA ILE A 396 -24.06 -4.80 11.78
C ILE A 396 -25.00 -3.59 11.87
N ARG A 397 -25.50 -3.26 13.05
CA ARG A 397 -26.42 -2.13 13.26
C ARG A 397 -25.62 -0.82 13.31
N LYS A 398 -25.99 0.11 12.47
CA LYS A 398 -25.40 1.44 12.33
C LYS A 398 -26.37 2.49 12.86
N THR A 399 -25.88 3.34 13.76
CA THR A 399 -26.67 4.46 14.29
C THR A 399 -25.89 5.77 14.06
N ILE A 400 -26.49 6.70 13.32
CA ILE A 400 -25.95 8.05 13.19
C ILE A 400 -26.13 8.78 14.52
N THR A 401 -25.03 9.35 15.03
CA THR A 401 -24.92 10.01 16.31
C THR A 401 -24.25 11.38 16.14
N ARG A 402 -24.06 12.10 17.24
CA ARG A 402 -23.18 13.29 17.26
C ARG A 402 -21.70 12.86 17.20
N LEU A 403 -20.86 13.63 16.49
CA LEU A 403 -19.41 13.47 16.59
C LEU A 403 -18.92 13.77 18.02
N PRO A 404 -17.93 13.04 18.54
CA PRO A 404 -17.31 13.38 19.82
C PRO A 404 -16.58 14.73 19.74
N ASP A 405 -16.59 15.49 20.82
CA ASP A 405 -15.91 16.80 20.87
C ASP A 405 -14.37 16.64 20.93
N LYS A 406 -13.90 15.49 21.43
CA LYS A 406 -12.48 15.13 21.49
C LYS A 406 -12.33 13.65 21.17
N LEU A 407 -11.17 13.28 20.62
CA LEU A 407 -10.74 11.89 20.50
C LEU A 407 -9.73 11.54 21.60
N ARG A 408 -9.88 10.37 22.18
CA ARG A 408 -8.88 9.77 23.06
C ARG A 408 -7.85 9.01 22.25
N VAL A 409 -6.66 8.90 22.79
CA VAL A 409 -5.67 7.92 22.32
C VAL A 409 -6.29 6.52 22.40
N GLY A 410 -6.18 5.77 21.32
CA GLY A 410 -6.83 4.49 21.11
C GLY A 410 -7.54 4.42 19.75
N ASP A 411 -8.14 3.27 19.50
CA ASP A 411 -8.85 3.00 18.25
C ASP A 411 -10.07 3.92 18.08
N ILE A 412 -10.06 4.75 17.02
CA ILE A 412 -11.15 5.68 16.70
C ILE A 412 -12.38 4.98 16.14
N VAL A 413 -12.27 3.74 15.70
CA VAL A 413 -13.40 2.90 15.25
C VAL A 413 -14.49 2.86 16.32
N SER A 414 -14.11 2.71 17.58
CA SER A 414 -15.01 2.69 18.73
C SER A 414 -15.43 4.10 19.21
N GLN A 415 -14.89 5.16 18.63
CA GLN A 415 -15.13 6.54 19.02
C GLN A 415 -16.00 7.32 18.02
N GLY A 416 -16.88 6.63 17.31
CA GLY A 416 -17.82 7.24 16.37
C GLY A 416 -17.30 7.38 14.94
N LEU A 417 -16.16 6.78 14.61
CA LEU A 417 -15.51 6.86 13.30
C LEU A 417 -15.20 5.48 12.68
N PRO A 418 -16.14 4.51 12.72
CA PRO A 418 -15.83 3.13 12.32
C PRO A 418 -15.42 2.98 10.86
N PHE A 419 -16.01 3.78 9.98
CA PHE A 419 -15.78 3.70 8.53
C PHE A 419 -14.94 4.86 8.00
N TYR A 420 -14.49 5.76 8.86
CA TYR A 420 -13.69 6.91 8.46
C TYR A 420 -12.31 6.48 7.98
N SER A 421 -11.85 7.07 6.89
CA SER A 421 -10.59 6.70 6.25
C SER A 421 -9.84 7.88 5.61
N GLY A 422 -10.19 9.10 5.98
CA GLY A 422 -9.43 10.30 5.67
C GLY A 422 -8.25 10.51 6.61
N ALA A 423 -7.85 11.75 6.82
CA ALA A 423 -6.85 12.09 7.83
C ALA A 423 -7.51 12.69 9.08
N VAL A 424 -7.04 12.29 10.25
CA VAL A 424 -7.43 12.84 11.54
C VAL A 424 -6.33 13.76 12.03
N CYS A 425 -6.62 15.05 12.13
CA CYS A 425 -5.68 16.05 12.63
C CYS A 425 -5.89 16.26 14.14
N TYR A 426 -4.97 15.77 14.95
CA TYR A 426 -4.92 15.97 16.38
C TYR A 426 -4.21 17.28 16.70
N ARG A 427 -4.82 18.13 17.52
CA ARG A 427 -4.25 19.38 17.97
C ARG A 427 -3.55 19.19 19.32
N ILE A 428 -2.24 19.40 19.34
CA ILE A 428 -1.39 19.29 20.53
C ILE A 428 -1.00 20.70 20.98
N ASP A 429 -1.61 21.14 22.07
CA ASP A 429 -1.37 22.46 22.66
C ASP A 429 -0.26 22.40 23.73
N GLY A 430 0.28 23.59 24.11
CA GLY A 430 1.17 23.74 25.25
C GLY A 430 2.61 23.24 25.01
N LEU A 431 3.10 23.37 23.78
CA LEU A 431 4.51 23.07 23.49
C LEU A 431 5.42 24.02 24.28
N PRO A 432 6.50 23.50 24.94
CA PRO A 432 7.46 24.35 25.63
C PRO A 432 8.29 25.14 24.62
N SER A 433 8.55 26.42 24.93
CA SER A 433 9.48 27.22 24.15
C SER A 433 10.90 26.67 24.32
N PRO A 434 11.57 26.23 23.25
CA PRO A 434 12.90 25.67 23.35
C PRO A 434 13.95 26.75 23.67
N ALA A 435 14.93 26.41 24.51
CA ALA A 435 16.12 27.22 24.70
C ALA A 435 17.01 27.19 23.45
N GLU A 436 18.04 28.05 23.43
CA GLU A 436 19.01 28.05 22.32
C GLU A 436 19.73 26.70 22.23
N GLY A 437 19.72 26.11 21.04
CA GLY A 437 20.31 24.79 20.76
C GLY A 437 19.40 23.60 21.10
N GLU A 438 18.29 23.78 21.79
CA GLU A 438 17.33 22.71 22.06
C GLU A 438 16.46 22.41 20.83
N ARG A 439 16.19 21.12 20.59
CA ARG A 439 15.32 20.64 19.52
C ARG A 439 14.17 19.79 20.12
N PRO A 440 12.97 20.36 20.25
CA PRO A 440 11.79 19.58 20.60
C PRO A 440 11.33 18.76 19.40
N LYS A 441 11.05 17.48 19.62
CA LYS A 441 10.46 16.57 18.64
C LYS A 441 9.19 15.93 19.18
N LEU A 442 8.25 15.64 18.31
CA LEU A 442 7.14 14.76 18.60
C LEU A 442 7.54 13.33 18.27
N THR A 443 7.46 12.42 19.22
CA THR A 443 7.64 10.98 18.98
C THR A 443 6.30 10.27 19.11
N VAL A 444 5.99 9.40 18.13
CA VAL A 444 4.76 8.64 18.08
C VAL A 444 5.11 7.15 18.08
N ASP A 445 4.96 6.50 19.22
CA ASP A 445 5.35 5.09 19.40
C ASP A 445 4.30 4.12 18.83
N GLY A 446 3.08 4.60 18.50
CA GLY A 446 2.05 3.77 17.88
C GLY A 446 0.87 4.54 17.30
N PHE A 447 0.57 4.20 16.07
CA PHE A 447 -0.63 4.62 15.35
C PHE A 447 -1.01 3.54 14.34
N ASP A 448 -2.29 3.52 13.97
CA ASP A 448 -2.80 2.70 12.88
C ASP A 448 -3.25 3.60 11.73
N GLY A 449 -2.49 3.55 10.63
CA GLY A 449 -2.67 4.39 9.46
C GLY A 449 -1.60 4.14 8.41
N GLY A 450 -1.55 5.01 7.40
CA GLY A 450 -0.57 4.96 6.33
C GLY A 450 0.70 5.75 6.64
N CYS A 451 0.55 6.96 7.19
CA CYS A 451 1.67 7.81 7.58
C CYS A 451 1.23 8.89 8.59
N LEU A 452 2.22 9.56 9.16
CA LEU A 452 2.04 10.76 9.97
C LEU A 452 2.46 12.00 9.19
N GLU A 453 1.75 13.10 9.42
CA GLU A 453 2.13 14.41 8.92
C GLU A 453 2.09 15.43 10.06
N LEU A 454 3.02 16.38 10.05
CA LEU A 454 2.95 17.56 10.88
C LEU A 454 2.63 18.77 9.99
N LEU A 455 1.48 19.40 10.24
CA LEU A 455 0.95 20.50 9.44
C LEU A 455 1.02 21.79 10.26
N ASN A 456 2.13 22.50 10.21
CA ASN A 456 2.26 23.80 10.87
C ASN A 456 2.53 24.89 9.83
N GLU A 457 2.26 26.14 10.18
CA GLU A 457 2.49 27.25 9.27
C GLU A 457 3.98 27.31 8.85
N GLY A 458 4.22 27.23 7.54
CA GLY A 458 5.56 27.21 6.96
C GLY A 458 6.35 25.89 7.12
N SER A 459 5.73 24.84 7.68
CA SER A 459 6.38 23.52 7.83
C SER A 459 5.41 22.38 7.58
N HIS A 460 5.71 21.56 6.56
CA HIS A 460 5.00 20.31 6.30
C HIS A 460 6.03 19.16 6.34
N GLN A 461 5.88 18.28 7.32
CA GLN A 461 6.73 17.11 7.48
C GLN A 461 5.89 15.85 7.29
N ILE A 462 6.43 14.86 6.59
CA ILE A 462 5.79 13.55 6.37
C ILE A 462 6.69 12.48 6.98
N CYS A 463 6.10 11.57 7.76
CA CYS A 463 6.81 10.44 8.35
C CYS A 463 6.05 9.13 8.07
N GLY A 464 6.54 8.37 7.08
CA GLY A 464 5.92 7.13 6.62
C GLY A 464 6.49 5.85 7.24
N TRP A 465 7.61 5.94 7.97
CA TRP A 465 8.30 4.80 8.59
C TRP A 465 9.04 5.23 9.87
N ALA A 466 9.40 4.25 10.70
CA ALA A 466 10.13 4.48 11.94
C ALA A 466 11.57 5.03 11.70
N PRO A 467 12.15 5.77 12.66
CA PRO A 467 11.50 6.27 13.86
C PRO A 467 10.48 7.35 13.53
N TYR A 468 9.30 7.28 14.17
CA TYR A 468 8.23 8.26 13.95
C TYR A 468 8.49 9.51 14.80
N GLU A 469 9.43 10.32 14.33
CA GLU A 469 9.86 11.57 14.95
C GLU A 469 9.60 12.74 14.01
N LEU A 470 9.00 13.82 14.52
CA LEU A 470 8.65 15.03 13.78
C LEU A 470 9.21 16.25 14.54
N ASP A 471 9.89 17.15 13.82
CA ASP A 471 10.52 18.34 14.41
C ASP A 471 9.46 19.39 14.79
N LEU A 472 9.40 19.74 16.07
CA LEU A 472 8.49 20.75 16.61
C LEU A 472 9.13 22.12 16.79
N THR A 473 10.40 22.32 16.44
CA THR A 473 11.17 23.52 16.76
C THR A 473 10.48 24.80 16.28
N GLN A 474 9.94 24.79 15.06
CA GLN A 474 9.25 25.96 14.49
C GLN A 474 7.97 26.27 15.26
N ALA A 475 7.09 25.28 15.44
CA ALA A 475 5.81 25.44 16.14
C ALA A 475 6.03 25.91 17.59
N ALA A 476 6.99 25.30 18.29
CA ALA A 476 7.30 25.63 19.67
C ALA A 476 7.87 27.05 19.82
N ARG A 477 8.73 27.51 18.89
CA ARG A 477 9.24 28.88 18.86
C ARG A 477 8.15 29.93 18.61
N ASN A 478 7.19 29.58 17.75
CA ASN A 478 6.07 30.48 17.44
C ASN A 478 4.97 30.45 18.51
N GLY A 479 5.04 29.54 19.49
CA GLY A 479 3.97 29.32 20.47
C GLY A 479 2.70 28.73 19.86
N GLU A 480 2.82 28.03 18.72
CA GLU A 480 1.74 27.41 18.00
C GLU A 480 1.50 25.98 18.50
N PRO A 481 0.28 25.43 18.37
CA PRO A 481 0.04 24.01 18.60
C PRO A 481 0.71 23.17 17.52
N ALA A 482 1.08 21.93 17.82
CA ALA A 482 1.40 20.96 16.80
C ALA A 482 0.11 20.38 16.21
N LEU A 483 0.01 20.36 14.89
CA LEU A 483 -1.10 19.76 14.15
C LEU A 483 -0.66 18.42 13.57
N LEU A 484 -0.86 17.35 14.36
CA LEU A 484 -0.48 15.99 13.97
C LEU A 484 -1.60 15.34 13.17
N ASN A 485 -1.39 15.14 11.89
CA ASN A 485 -2.23 14.33 11.03
C ASN A 485 -1.85 12.85 11.11
N VAL A 486 -2.82 12.00 11.39
CA VAL A 486 -2.75 10.56 11.13
C VAL A 486 -3.54 10.29 9.86
N VAL A 487 -2.83 9.99 8.77
CA VAL A 487 -3.45 9.66 7.48
C VAL A 487 -3.84 8.20 7.48
N LEU A 488 -5.13 7.91 7.32
CA LEU A 488 -5.66 6.55 7.38
C LEU A 488 -5.66 5.88 6.00
N THR A 489 -5.79 4.56 6.01
CA THR A 489 -6.03 3.79 4.79
C THR A 489 -7.53 3.74 4.47
N ARG A 490 -7.89 3.51 3.21
CA ARG A 490 -9.30 3.40 2.78
C ARG A 490 -9.96 2.06 3.15
N ARG A 491 -9.26 1.22 3.92
CA ARG A 491 -9.69 -0.15 4.25
C ARG A 491 -11.05 -0.22 4.95
N ASN A 492 -11.29 0.65 5.93
CA ASN A 492 -12.54 0.64 6.70
C ASN A 492 -13.73 1.25 5.95
N THR A 493 -13.50 1.94 4.83
CA THR A 493 -14.57 2.45 3.96
C THR A 493 -14.93 1.45 2.87
N PHE A 494 -13.94 0.97 2.12
CA PHE A 494 -14.17 0.17 0.92
C PHE A 494 -14.02 -1.33 1.12
N GLY A 495 -13.51 -1.75 2.25
CA GLY A 495 -13.45 -3.17 2.57
C GLY A 495 -12.19 -3.90 2.09
N PRO A 496 -12.30 -5.22 2.06
CA PRO A 496 -13.49 -6.08 2.32
C PRO A 496 -13.96 -6.02 3.78
N LEU A 497 -15.22 -5.63 3.99
CA LEU A 497 -15.77 -5.34 5.33
C LEU A 497 -16.31 -6.57 6.07
N HIS A 498 -16.52 -7.69 5.38
CA HIS A 498 -17.11 -8.92 5.92
C HIS A 498 -16.19 -10.13 5.83
N GLN A 499 -14.93 -9.91 5.46
CA GLN A 499 -13.92 -10.97 5.32
C GLN A 499 -13.30 -11.36 6.66
N VAL A 500 -13.28 -12.68 6.97
CA VAL A 500 -12.70 -13.26 8.18
C VAL A 500 -11.44 -14.07 7.83
N PRO A 501 -10.30 -13.82 8.49
CA PRO A 501 -10.02 -12.69 9.38
C PRO A 501 -10.01 -11.35 8.64
N ALA A 502 -10.03 -10.24 9.38
CA ALA A 502 -9.87 -8.92 8.76
C ALA A 502 -8.53 -8.86 7.99
N LEU A 503 -8.61 -8.59 6.70
CA LEU A 503 -7.41 -8.56 5.85
C LEU A 503 -6.60 -7.29 6.07
N VAL A 504 -5.29 -7.45 6.16
CA VAL A 504 -4.29 -6.38 6.27
C VAL A 504 -3.36 -6.45 5.06
N GLY A 505 -3.05 -5.31 4.47
CA GLY A 505 -2.15 -5.21 3.32
C GLY A 505 -2.88 -4.98 2.00
N ALA A 506 -2.35 -5.52 0.91
CA ALA A 506 -2.93 -5.38 -0.42
C ALA A 506 -4.09 -6.35 -0.64
N TYR A 507 -5.14 -5.86 -1.32
CA TYR A 507 -6.31 -6.66 -1.69
C TYR A 507 -6.50 -6.63 -3.20
N GLY A 508 -7.00 -7.76 -3.72
CA GLY A 508 -7.48 -7.85 -5.09
C GLY A 508 -8.93 -8.32 -5.12
N PRO A 509 -9.58 -8.36 -6.29
CA PRO A 509 -10.98 -8.78 -6.42
C PRO A 509 -11.29 -10.15 -5.81
N GLY A 510 -10.34 -11.08 -5.83
CA GLY A 510 -10.49 -12.40 -5.21
C GLY A 510 -10.58 -12.40 -3.68
N ASN A 511 -10.26 -11.30 -3.02
CA ASN A 511 -10.40 -11.17 -1.56
C ASN A 511 -11.84 -10.84 -1.13
N TRP A 512 -12.71 -10.40 -2.03
CA TRP A 512 -14.14 -10.19 -1.74
C TRP A 512 -14.90 -11.50 -1.92
N THR A 513 -14.80 -12.40 -0.94
CA THR A 513 -15.60 -13.62 -0.91
C THR A 513 -16.93 -13.39 -0.19
N THR A 514 -17.93 -14.18 -0.55
CA THR A 514 -19.28 -14.12 0.03
C THR A 514 -19.72 -15.45 0.62
N GLU A 515 -18.85 -16.45 0.65
CA GLU A 515 -19.18 -17.83 1.01
C GLU A 515 -18.16 -18.44 1.96
N GLY A 516 -18.57 -19.49 2.66
CA GLY A 516 -17.75 -20.26 3.58
C GLY A 516 -17.35 -19.52 4.86
N ASP A 517 -16.38 -20.09 5.56
CA ASP A 517 -15.92 -19.60 6.88
C ASP A 517 -15.14 -18.29 6.79
N SER A 518 -14.77 -17.87 5.59
CA SER A 518 -14.05 -16.62 5.34
C SER A 518 -14.97 -15.41 5.21
N PHE A 519 -16.28 -15.56 5.47
CA PHE A 519 -17.27 -14.49 5.38
C PHE A 519 -18.17 -14.46 6.60
N THR A 520 -18.50 -13.26 7.09
CA THR A 520 -19.46 -13.05 8.18
C THR A 520 -20.44 -11.91 7.92
N MET A 521 -21.70 -12.09 8.32
CA MET A 521 -22.71 -11.02 8.37
C MET A 521 -23.07 -10.63 9.80
N GLU A 522 -22.36 -11.12 10.82
CA GLU A 522 -22.67 -10.81 12.21
C GLU A 522 -22.07 -9.47 12.66
N ARG A 523 -20.98 -9.09 12.04
CA ARG A 523 -20.22 -7.87 12.36
C ARG A 523 -19.38 -7.41 11.18
N TYR A 524 -18.96 -6.16 11.24
CA TYR A 524 -17.93 -5.61 10.35
C TYR A 524 -16.53 -6.02 10.80
N MET A 525 -15.69 -6.38 9.84
CA MET A 525 -14.28 -6.75 10.05
C MET A 525 -13.41 -5.54 9.78
N LEU A 526 -13.43 -4.58 10.71
CA LEU A 526 -12.68 -3.34 10.63
C LEU A 526 -11.26 -3.51 11.18
N LEU A 527 -10.34 -2.69 10.72
CA LEU A 527 -9.00 -2.56 11.28
C LEU A 527 -8.96 -1.40 12.28
N PRO A 528 -8.15 -1.47 13.33
CA PRO A 528 -7.87 -0.34 14.18
C PRO A 528 -7.41 0.87 13.38
N ALA A 529 -7.69 2.07 13.85
CA ALA A 529 -7.33 3.30 13.17
C ALA A 529 -7.05 4.44 14.17
N GLY A 530 -6.15 5.35 13.78
CA GLY A 530 -5.84 6.55 14.54
C GLY A 530 -4.62 6.41 15.46
N LEU A 531 -4.51 7.29 16.43
CA LEU A 531 -3.39 7.38 17.37
C LEU A 531 -3.57 6.37 18.50
N THR A 532 -2.88 5.22 18.44
CA THR A 532 -3.12 4.08 19.36
C THR A 532 -2.32 4.14 20.65
N HIS A 533 -1.19 4.87 20.68
CA HIS A 533 -0.39 5.11 21.87
C HIS A 533 -0.21 6.60 22.12
N ARG A 534 0.03 6.97 23.37
CA ARG A 534 0.30 8.38 23.72
C ARG A 534 1.57 8.83 23.02
N PRO A 535 1.52 9.93 22.27
CA PRO A 535 2.74 10.53 21.76
C PRO A 535 3.54 11.15 22.90
N SER A 536 4.81 11.38 22.66
CA SER A 536 5.69 12.01 23.63
C SER A 536 6.41 13.19 23.00
N LEU A 537 6.71 14.16 23.84
CA LEU A 537 7.66 15.23 23.55
C LEU A 537 9.06 14.70 23.86
N LEU A 538 9.94 14.67 22.88
CA LEU A 538 11.37 14.40 23.03
C LEU A 538 12.11 15.72 22.92
N LEU A 539 12.82 16.10 23.98
CA LEU A 539 13.67 17.29 23.99
C LEU A 539 15.13 16.87 23.87
N GLU A 540 15.78 17.24 22.78
CA GLU A 540 17.19 17.02 22.52
C GLU A 540 17.99 18.28 22.89
N ARG A 541 19.08 18.12 23.67
CA ARG A 541 19.97 19.20 24.10
C ARG A 541 21.41 18.91 23.65
N PRO A 542 22.18 19.96 23.23
CA PRO A 542 23.57 19.82 22.81
C PRO A 542 24.50 19.35 23.95
#